data_9c25b6935a4fb0a25e182024c7d34fc0
#
_entry.id   9c25b6935a4fb0a25e182024c7d34fc0
#
_cell.length_a   1.000
_cell.length_b   1.000
_cell.length_c   1.000
_cell.angle_alpha   90.00
_cell.angle_beta   90.00
_cell.angle_gamma   90.00
#
_symmetry.space_group_name_H-M   'P 1'
#
loop_
_entity.id
_entity.type
_entity.pdbx_description
1 polymer ?
#
loop_
_entity_poly.entity_id
_entity_poly.type
_entity_poly.pdbx_seq_one_letter_code
_entity_poly.pdbx_strand_id
1 'polypeptide(L)'
;AEYVFDESMKVVGADRGKMDIIQMDPEEGAAALVSGDVVMACLFGGNSIKAALAVGTKVLTVQEARDAGILGIDITSVTTKFMKENPGMLRTFVEVTHEANARYHAGKHDVNALSKASEMKVADLKETLAGMKFLTPEETKESMESGNLHKFLEGMGTPRGNVDTSFLPL
;
A
#
# COMPACT_ATOMS: atom_id res chain seq x y z
N ALA A 1 1.75 -7.47 3.34
CA ALA A 1 0.58 -7.85 4.14
C ALA A 1 0.98 -8.26 5.57
N GLU A 2 1.97 -9.14 5.77
CA GLU A 2 2.34 -9.71 7.09
C GLU A 2 2.68 -8.65 8.14
N TYR A 3 3.52 -7.66 7.82
CA TYR A 3 3.85 -6.55 8.74
C TYR A 3 2.58 -5.82 9.23
N VAL A 4 1.69 -5.45 8.31
CA VAL A 4 0.44 -4.75 8.65
C VAL A 4 -0.45 -5.63 9.52
N PHE A 5 -0.52 -6.93 9.22
CA PHE A 5 -1.25 -7.89 10.03
C PHE A 5 -0.69 -7.97 11.45
N ASP A 6 0.62 -8.16 11.59
CA ASP A 6 1.29 -8.29 12.89
C ASP A 6 1.10 -7.05 13.77
N GLU A 7 1.27 -5.86 13.20
CA GLU A 7 1.04 -4.62 13.93
C GLU A 7 -0.45 -4.43 14.27
N SER A 8 -1.36 -4.82 13.37
CA SER A 8 -2.80 -4.77 13.66
C SER A 8 -3.18 -5.71 14.82
N MET A 9 -2.61 -6.91 14.87
CA MET A 9 -2.85 -7.86 15.98
C MET A 9 -2.38 -7.29 17.31
N LYS A 10 -1.25 -6.60 17.36
CA LYS A 10 -0.78 -5.90 18.58
C LYS A 10 -1.77 -4.84 19.04
N VAL A 11 -2.32 -4.03 18.13
CA VAL A 11 -3.29 -2.97 18.45
C VAL A 11 -4.57 -3.54 19.04
N VAL A 12 -5.08 -4.62 18.49
CA VAL A 12 -6.31 -5.25 19.01
C VAL A 12 -6.09 -6.22 20.18
N GLY A 13 -4.83 -6.35 20.65
CA GLY A 13 -4.48 -7.21 21.78
C GLY A 13 -4.58 -8.72 21.48
N ALA A 14 -4.50 -9.10 20.22
CA ALA A 14 -4.56 -10.48 19.80
C ALA A 14 -3.15 -11.12 19.79
N ASP A 15 -3.06 -12.35 20.29
CA ASP A 15 -1.81 -13.11 20.38
C ASP A 15 -1.57 -13.88 19.08
N ARG A 16 -0.70 -13.36 18.23
CA ARG A 16 -0.29 -14.01 16.96
C ARG A 16 0.24 -15.44 17.17
N GLY A 17 0.89 -15.70 18.31
CA GLY A 17 1.43 -17.03 18.64
C GLY A 17 0.36 -18.11 18.82
N LYS A 18 -0.90 -17.71 18.95
CA LYS A 18 -2.06 -18.61 19.04
C LYS A 18 -2.84 -18.75 17.74
N MET A 19 -2.31 -18.21 16.64
CA MET A 19 -2.97 -18.21 15.34
C MET A 19 -2.21 -19.12 14.37
N ASP A 20 -2.96 -19.94 13.63
CA ASP A 20 -2.48 -20.63 12.43
C ASP A 20 -2.53 -19.65 11.25
N ILE A 21 -1.36 -19.28 10.74
CA ILE A 21 -1.23 -18.34 9.62
C ILE A 21 -1.03 -19.12 8.32
N ILE A 22 -1.96 -18.97 7.40
CA ILE A 22 -1.93 -19.61 6.09
C ILE A 22 -1.68 -18.53 5.03
N GLN A 23 -0.63 -18.67 4.23
CA GLN A 23 -0.34 -17.78 3.11
C GLN A 23 -1.22 -18.17 1.92
N MET A 24 -1.99 -17.22 1.42
CA MET A 24 -2.91 -17.39 0.28
C MET A 24 -2.87 -16.14 -0.59
N ASP A 25 -3.22 -16.29 -1.85
CA ASP A 25 -3.53 -15.14 -2.69
C ASP A 25 -4.79 -14.42 -2.19
N PRO A 26 -4.94 -13.09 -2.41
CA PRO A 26 -6.05 -12.32 -1.86
C PRO A 26 -7.44 -12.87 -2.21
N GLU A 27 -7.61 -13.41 -3.42
CA GLU A 27 -8.88 -14.02 -3.85
C GLU A 27 -9.16 -15.33 -3.12
N GLU A 28 -8.14 -16.17 -2.94
CA GLU A 28 -8.23 -17.42 -2.18
C GLU A 28 -8.53 -17.15 -0.71
N GLY A 29 -7.83 -16.17 -0.10
CA GLY A 29 -8.07 -15.76 1.28
C GLY A 29 -9.47 -15.21 1.50
N ALA A 30 -10.00 -14.44 0.54
CA ALA A 30 -11.38 -13.97 0.59
C ALA A 30 -12.39 -15.13 0.45
N ALA A 31 -12.14 -16.08 -0.43
CA ALA A 31 -12.98 -17.27 -0.59
C ALA A 31 -12.96 -18.13 0.67
N ALA A 32 -11.80 -18.35 1.28
CA ALA A 32 -11.66 -19.09 2.53
C ALA A 32 -12.41 -18.43 3.71
N LEU A 33 -12.43 -17.09 3.77
CA LEU A 33 -13.23 -16.36 4.76
C LEU A 33 -14.74 -16.53 4.49
N VAL A 34 -15.16 -16.46 3.22
CA VAL A 34 -16.57 -16.63 2.82
C VAL A 34 -17.06 -18.04 3.11
N SER A 35 -16.24 -19.07 2.90
CA SER A 35 -16.58 -20.48 3.22
C SER A 35 -16.52 -20.80 4.71
N GLY A 36 -15.83 -19.96 5.50
CA GLY A 36 -15.61 -20.21 6.94
C GLY A 36 -14.41 -21.11 7.23
N ASP A 37 -13.55 -21.37 6.24
CA ASP A 37 -12.31 -22.15 6.43
C ASP A 37 -11.27 -21.36 7.24
N VAL A 38 -11.36 -20.02 7.22
CA VAL A 38 -10.59 -19.13 8.07
C VAL A 38 -11.54 -18.15 8.79
N VAL A 39 -11.15 -17.72 9.98
CA VAL A 39 -11.93 -16.77 10.80
C VAL A 39 -11.53 -15.33 10.61
N MET A 40 -10.36 -15.10 9.97
CA MET A 40 -9.81 -13.78 9.71
C MET A 40 -8.98 -13.82 8.42
N ALA A 41 -9.00 -12.73 7.66
CA ALA A 41 -8.15 -12.58 6.47
C ALA A 41 -7.56 -11.16 6.40
N CYS A 42 -6.27 -11.07 6.07
CA CYS A 42 -5.60 -9.81 5.74
C CYS A 42 -5.51 -9.71 4.23
N LEU A 43 -6.31 -8.83 3.64
CA LEU A 43 -6.56 -8.80 2.22
C LEU A 43 -6.19 -7.44 1.61
N PHE A 44 -5.85 -7.48 0.34
CA PHE A 44 -5.73 -6.30 -0.52
C PHE A 44 -6.44 -6.55 -1.86
N GLY A 45 -6.70 -5.46 -2.60
CA GLY A 45 -7.50 -5.53 -3.83
C GLY A 45 -9.01 -5.40 -3.57
N GLY A 46 -9.66 -4.52 -4.36
CA GLY A 46 -11.05 -4.12 -4.12
C GLY A 46 -12.05 -5.28 -4.14
N ASN A 47 -11.89 -6.25 -5.06
CA ASN A 47 -12.81 -7.39 -5.16
C ASN A 47 -12.72 -8.34 -3.95
N SER A 48 -11.50 -8.64 -3.51
CA SER A 48 -11.27 -9.52 -2.36
C SER A 48 -11.79 -8.88 -1.06
N ILE A 49 -11.52 -7.60 -0.86
CA ILE A 49 -12.03 -6.83 0.29
C ILE A 49 -13.56 -6.79 0.27
N LYS A 50 -14.18 -6.54 -0.88
CA LYS A 50 -15.63 -6.50 -1.03
C LYS A 50 -16.29 -7.84 -0.73
N ALA A 51 -15.71 -8.93 -1.20
CA ALA A 51 -16.19 -10.28 -0.89
C ALA A 51 -16.11 -10.58 0.61
N ALA A 52 -15.00 -10.25 1.25
CA ALA A 52 -14.81 -10.44 2.68
C ALA A 52 -15.81 -9.60 3.52
N LEU A 53 -16.05 -8.34 3.13
CA LEU A 53 -16.99 -7.45 3.83
C LEU A 53 -18.46 -7.84 3.65
N ALA A 54 -18.79 -8.72 2.70
CA ALA A 54 -20.13 -9.26 2.56
C ALA A 54 -20.49 -10.26 3.70
N VAL A 55 -19.50 -10.86 4.34
CA VAL A 55 -19.66 -11.89 5.38
C VAL A 55 -19.00 -11.51 6.71
N GLY A 56 -18.16 -10.46 6.73
CA GLY A 56 -17.37 -10.06 7.88
C GLY A 56 -17.35 -8.55 8.11
N THR A 57 -16.56 -8.14 9.08
CA THR A 57 -16.33 -6.72 9.42
C THR A 57 -14.84 -6.42 9.50
N LYS A 58 -14.48 -5.14 9.35
CA LYS A 58 -13.10 -4.71 9.53
C LYS A 58 -12.70 -4.81 11.01
N VAL A 59 -11.57 -5.43 11.28
CA VAL A 59 -10.97 -5.46 12.62
C VAL A 59 -10.41 -4.09 12.98
N LEU A 60 -9.77 -3.42 11.99
CA LEU A 60 -9.32 -2.04 12.05
C LEU A 60 -9.72 -1.33 10.76
N THR A 61 -10.15 -0.09 10.88
CA THR A 61 -10.30 0.81 9.74
C THR A 61 -8.93 1.35 9.33
N VAL A 62 -8.82 1.87 8.11
CA VAL A 62 -7.58 2.53 7.63
C VAL A 62 -7.19 3.69 8.53
N GLN A 63 -8.17 4.43 9.08
CA GLN A 63 -7.89 5.55 9.97
C GLN A 63 -7.35 5.07 11.32
N GLU A 64 -7.98 4.08 11.95
CA GLU A 64 -7.49 3.51 13.20
C GLU A 64 -6.09 2.91 13.07
N ALA A 65 -5.79 2.24 11.95
CA ALA A 65 -4.46 1.74 11.65
C ALA A 65 -3.43 2.89 11.55
N ARG A 66 -3.77 3.98 10.85
CA ARG A 66 -2.92 5.19 10.76
C ARG A 66 -2.70 5.83 12.12
N ASP A 67 -3.74 5.99 12.92
CA ASP A 67 -3.67 6.59 14.25
C ASP A 67 -2.80 5.75 15.19
N ALA A 68 -2.78 4.44 14.99
CA ALA A 68 -1.89 3.50 15.67
C ALA A 68 -0.46 3.47 15.11
N GLY A 69 -0.16 4.27 14.07
CA GLY A 69 1.16 4.33 13.45
C GLY A 69 1.46 3.16 12.50
N ILE A 70 0.46 2.37 12.13
CA ILE A 70 0.60 1.29 11.15
C ILE A 70 0.63 1.91 9.75
N LEU A 71 1.77 1.78 9.08
CA LEU A 71 1.97 2.30 7.74
C LEU A 71 1.75 1.19 6.71
N GLY A 72 0.80 1.39 5.81
CA GLY A 72 0.73 0.67 4.54
C GLY A 72 1.37 1.55 3.46
N ILE A 73 2.48 1.12 2.91
CA ILE A 73 3.21 1.87 1.89
C ILE A 73 3.35 1.01 0.64
N ASP A 74 2.86 1.53 -0.49
CA ASP A 74 3.17 0.97 -1.79
C ASP A 74 4.45 1.59 -2.33
N ILE A 75 5.42 0.75 -2.65
CA ILE A 75 6.76 1.18 -3.07
C ILE A 75 7.06 0.60 -4.46
N THR A 76 7.46 1.46 -5.38
CA THR A 76 8.13 1.01 -6.60
C THR A 76 9.62 0.88 -6.33
N SER A 77 10.17 -0.29 -6.57
CA SER A 77 11.59 -0.57 -6.37
C SER A 77 12.28 -0.95 -7.68
N VAL A 78 13.55 -0.59 -7.80
CA VAL A 78 14.42 -0.98 -8.90
C VAL A 78 15.70 -1.61 -8.37
N THR A 79 16.35 -2.46 -9.18
CA THR A 79 17.64 -3.01 -8.78
C THR A 79 18.71 -1.91 -8.77
N THR A 80 19.71 -2.05 -7.88
CA THR A 80 20.87 -1.14 -7.86
C THR A 80 21.59 -1.11 -9.20
N LYS A 81 21.63 -2.23 -9.93
CA LYS A 81 22.19 -2.30 -11.28
C LYS A 81 21.41 -1.40 -12.23
N PHE A 82 20.08 -1.54 -12.28
CA PHE A 82 19.23 -0.72 -13.16
C PHE A 82 19.39 0.77 -12.87
N MET A 83 19.38 1.16 -11.58
CA MET A 83 19.57 2.55 -11.16
C MET A 83 20.89 3.15 -11.68
N LYS A 84 22.00 2.37 -11.60
CA LYS A 84 23.32 2.81 -12.06
C LYS A 84 23.43 2.89 -13.57
N GLU A 85 22.81 1.96 -14.29
CA GLU A 85 22.88 1.87 -15.75
C GLU A 85 21.88 2.81 -16.44
N ASN A 86 20.78 3.17 -15.77
CA ASN A 86 19.66 3.93 -16.37
C ASN A 86 19.20 5.12 -15.50
N PRO A 87 20.11 5.99 -15.00
CA PRO A 87 19.72 7.06 -14.07
C PRO A 87 18.76 8.08 -14.72
N GLY A 88 18.88 8.33 -16.02
CA GLY A 88 17.99 9.21 -16.76
C GLY A 88 16.55 8.66 -16.84
N MET A 89 16.41 7.38 -17.13
CA MET A 89 15.10 6.72 -17.17
C MET A 89 14.43 6.73 -15.79
N LEU A 90 15.19 6.46 -14.74
CA LEU A 90 14.67 6.50 -13.37
C LEU A 90 14.19 7.90 -12.99
N ARG A 91 14.96 8.94 -13.33
CA ARG A 91 14.54 10.33 -13.10
C ARG A 91 13.24 10.66 -13.82
N THR A 92 13.14 10.35 -15.11
CA THR A 92 11.92 10.55 -15.89
C THR A 92 10.72 9.80 -15.28
N PHE A 93 10.92 8.56 -14.82
CA PHE A 93 9.86 7.79 -14.16
C PHE A 93 9.37 8.49 -12.89
N VAL A 94 10.28 8.98 -12.04
CA VAL A 94 9.91 9.70 -10.81
C VAL A 94 9.20 11.03 -11.12
N GLU A 95 9.69 11.79 -12.10
CA GLU A 95 9.06 13.05 -12.55
C GLU A 95 7.63 12.81 -13.05
N VAL A 96 7.42 11.83 -13.93
CA VAL A 96 6.09 11.49 -14.47
C VAL A 96 5.15 11.01 -13.38
N THR A 97 5.66 10.24 -12.42
CA THR A 97 4.85 9.77 -11.26
C THR A 97 4.37 10.95 -10.42
N HIS A 98 5.26 11.89 -10.09
CA HIS A 98 4.87 13.07 -9.31
C HIS A 98 3.98 14.04 -10.11
N GLU A 99 4.16 14.16 -11.44
CA GLU A 99 3.23 14.89 -12.29
C GLU A 99 1.82 14.26 -12.25
N ALA A 100 1.72 12.94 -12.31
CA ALA A 100 0.45 12.24 -12.20
C ALA A 100 -0.20 12.48 -10.82
N ASN A 101 0.57 12.43 -9.73
CA ASN A 101 0.10 12.75 -8.39
C ASN A 101 -0.41 14.21 -8.31
N ALA A 102 0.32 15.16 -8.87
CA ALA A 102 -0.10 16.57 -8.90
C ALA A 102 -1.40 16.77 -9.69
N ARG A 103 -1.56 16.07 -10.82
CA ARG A 103 -2.82 16.08 -11.58
C ARG A 103 -3.97 15.49 -10.77
N TYR A 104 -3.73 14.43 -10.02
CA TYR A 104 -4.73 13.83 -9.15
C TYR A 104 -5.18 14.82 -8.07
N HIS A 105 -4.25 15.45 -7.36
CA HIS A 105 -4.54 16.47 -6.33
C HIS A 105 -5.30 17.67 -6.89
N ALA A 106 -5.00 18.09 -8.11
CA ALA A 106 -5.69 19.17 -8.78
C ALA A 106 -7.09 18.79 -9.34
N GLY A 107 -7.52 17.53 -9.17
CA GLY A 107 -8.76 17.03 -9.76
C GLY A 107 -8.76 16.96 -11.30
N LYS A 108 -7.55 16.96 -11.92
CA LYS A 108 -7.37 16.95 -13.38
C LYS A 108 -7.10 15.54 -13.94
N HIS A 109 -7.37 14.50 -13.18
CA HIS A 109 -7.24 13.13 -13.63
C HIS A 109 -8.50 12.70 -14.41
N ASP A 110 -8.30 11.87 -15.44
CA ASP A 110 -9.39 11.25 -16.19
C ASP A 110 -9.73 9.88 -15.56
N VAL A 111 -10.80 9.86 -14.77
CA VAL A 111 -11.24 8.63 -14.08
C VAL A 111 -11.65 7.52 -15.05
N ASN A 112 -12.11 7.84 -16.27
CA ASN A 112 -12.49 6.83 -17.25
C ASN A 112 -11.23 6.20 -17.88
N ALA A 113 -10.21 7.02 -18.17
CA ALA A 113 -8.92 6.52 -18.64
C ALA A 113 -8.26 5.63 -17.59
N LEU A 114 -8.29 6.04 -16.31
CA LEU A 114 -7.78 5.23 -15.20
C LEU A 114 -8.57 3.92 -15.04
N SER A 115 -9.90 3.97 -15.11
CA SER A 115 -10.77 2.78 -15.06
C SER A 115 -10.43 1.78 -16.16
N LYS A 116 -10.22 2.28 -17.38
CA LYS A 116 -9.82 1.43 -18.51
C LYS A 116 -8.42 0.82 -18.31
N ALA A 117 -7.45 1.61 -17.83
CA ALA A 117 -6.07 1.16 -17.63
C ALA A 117 -5.93 0.16 -16.45
N SER A 118 -6.74 0.29 -15.41
CA SER A 118 -6.75 -0.58 -14.23
C SER A 118 -7.72 -1.77 -14.36
N GLU A 119 -8.49 -1.85 -15.44
CA GLU A 119 -9.58 -2.83 -15.63
C GLU A 119 -10.62 -2.83 -14.49
N MET A 120 -10.70 -1.74 -13.73
CA MET A 120 -11.64 -1.56 -12.63
C MET A 120 -12.86 -0.78 -13.08
N LYS A 121 -14.03 -1.08 -12.52
CA LYS A 121 -15.21 -0.23 -12.69
C LYS A 121 -14.98 1.13 -12.04
N VAL A 122 -15.50 2.20 -12.64
CA VAL A 122 -15.31 3.57 -12.14
C VAL A 122 -15.70 3.74 -10.67
N ALA A 123 -16.75 3.07 -10.21
CA ALA A 123 -17.19 3.14 -8.81
C ALA A 123 -16.14 2.52 -7.87
N ASP A 124 -15.66 1.32 -8.19
CA ASP A 124 -14.68 0.58 -7.39
C ASP A 124 -13.31 1.31 -7.40
N LEU A 125 -12.94 1.89 -8.57
CA LEU A 125 -11.73 2.72 -8.69
C LEU A 125 -11.80 3.96 -7.79
N LYS A 126 -12.93 4.68 -7.78
CA LYS A 126 -13.09 5.87 -6.93
C LYS A 126 -12.98 5.52 -5.44
N GLU A 127 -13.53 4.40 -5.01
CA GLU A 127 -13.41 3.92 -3.64
C GLU A 127 -11.94 3.57 -3.31
N THR A 128 -11.25 2.87 -4.22
CA THR A 128 -9.82 2.55 -4.08
C THR A 128 -8.97 3.81 -3.95
N LEU A 129 -9.15 4.78 -4.85
CA LEU A 129 -8.38 6.03 -4.85
C LEU A 129 -8.64 6.88 -3.60
N ALA A 130 -9.86 6.87 -3.06
CA ALA A 130 -10.18 7.58 -1.83
C ALA A 130 -9.44 7.02 -0.59
N GLY A 131 -9.05 5.75 -0.63
CA GLY A 131 -8.23 5.10 0.41
C GLY A 131 -6.73 5.35 0.27
N MET A 132 -6.27 5.94 -0.84
CA MET A 132 -4.85 6.17 -1.12
C MET A 132 -4.43 7.61 -0.82
N LYS A 133 -3.17 7.78 -0.40
CA LYS A 133 -2.53 9.09 -0.32
C LYS A 133 -1.36 9.11 -1.31
N PHE A 134 -1.48 9.96 -2.32
CA PHE A 134 -0.42 10.21 -3.30
C PHE A 134 0.43 11.37 -2.82
N LEU A 135 1.69 11.12 -2.51
CA LEU A 135 2.58 12.13 -1.93
C LEU A 135 3.08 13.10 -2.99
N THR A 136 3.20 14.38 -2.61
CA THR A 136 4.00 15.36 -3.38
C THR A 136 5.49 15.06 -3.26
N PRO A 137 6.36 15.66 -4.09
CA PRO A 137 7.83 15.51 -3.93
C PRO A 137 8.30 15.87 -2.52
N GLU A 138 7.78 16.97 -1.95
CA GLU A 138 8.13 17.46 -0.61
C GLU A 138 7.67 16.49 0.48
N GLU A 139 6.43 16.01 0.40
CA GLU A 139 5.90 14.99 1.33
C GLU A 139 6.66 13.67 1.22
N THR A 140 7.07 13.29 0.00
CA THR A 140 7.90 12.09 -0.22
C THR A 140 9.25 12.27 0.46
N LYS A 141 9.91 13.41 0.26
CA LYS A 141 11.18 13.73 0.92
C LYS A 141 11.05 13.69 2.44
N GLU A 142 10.05 14.37 3.00
CA GLU A 142 9.78 14.36 4.44
C GLU A 142 9.55 12.93 4.96
N SER A 143 8.75 12.13 4.26
CA SER A 143 8.51 10.72 4.62
C SER A 143 9.78 9.89 4.62
N MET A 144 10.67 10.10 3.65
CA MET A 144 11.96 9.40 3.56
C MET A 144 12.93 9.84 4.67
N GLU A 145 12.99 11.14 4.99
CA GLU A 145 13.92 11.72 5.97
C GLU A 145 13.43 11.56 7.42
N SER A 146 12.12 11.48 7.67
CA SER A 146 11.52 11.30 9.00
C SER A 146 11.85 9.97 9.68
N GLY A 147 12.36 9.01 8.93
CA GLY A 147 12.62 7.65 9.40
C GLY A 147 11.40 6.72 9.38
N ASN A 148 10.22 7.19 9.02
CA ASN A 148 9.01 6.36 8.95
C ASN A 148 9.14 5.24 7.92
N LEU A 149 9.69 5.53 6.74
CA LEU A 149 9.99 4.52 5.72
C LEU A 149 10.99 3.47 6.26
N HIS A 150 12.01 3.90 6.99
CA HIS A 150 12.99 2.98 7.59
C HIS A 150 12.32 2.04 8.60
N LYS A 151 11.46 2.55 9.48
CA LYS A 151 10.71 1.71 10.44
C LYS A 151 9.84 0.68 9.74
N PHE A 152 9.16 1.07 8.67
CA PHE A 152 8.36 0.16 7.87
C PHE A 152 9.23 -0.94 7.22
N LEU A 153 10.36 -0.58 6.60
CA LEU A 153 11.28 -1.53 5.99
C LEU A 153 11.91 -2.47 7.01
N GLU A 154 12.34 -1.95 8.17
CA GLU A 154 12.85 -2.76 9.28
C GLU A 154 11.80 -3.76 9.78
N GLY A 155 10.55 -3.34 9.93
CA GLY A 155 9.43 -4.21 10.31
C GLY A 155 9.14 -5.32 9.31
N MET A 156 9.47 -5.11 8.03
CA MET A 156 9.41 -6.14 6.99
C MET A 156 10.68 -7.00 6.89
N GLY A 157 11.65 -6.83 7.80
CA GLY A 157 12.92 -7.55 7.75
C GLY A 157 13.87 -7.07 6.64
N THR A 158 13.61 -5.91 6.04
CA THR A 158 14.46 -5.34 5.00
C THR A 158 15.62 -4.57 5.63
N PRO A 159 16.89 -4.81 5.22
CA PRO A 159 18.03 -4.09 5.74
C PRO A 159 17.88 -2.58 5.54
N ARG A 160 18.33 -1.82 6.54
CA ARG A 160 18.37 -0.36 6.46
C ARG A 160 19.29 0.08 5.33
N GLY A 161 18.73 0.76 4.33
CA GLY A 161 19.48 1.36 3.22
C GLY A 161 19.74 2.85 3.45
N ASN A 162 20.53 3.44 2.58
CA ASN A 162 20.66 4.90 2.51
C ASN A 162 19.46 5.50 1.81
N VAL A 163 18.95 6.61 2.36
CA VAL A 163 17.92 7.41 1.71
C VAL A 163 18.58 8.27 0.64
N ASP A 164 18.10 8.15 -0.60
CA ASP A 164 18.55 9.00 -1.71
C ASP A 164 17.36 9.78 -2.27
N THR A 165 17.34 11.08 -1.99
CA THR A 165 16.30 12.01 -2.46
C THR A 165 16.68 12.74 -3.75
N SER A 166 17.84 12.45 -4.34
CA SER A 166 18.39 13.16 -5.50
C SER A 166 17.57 13.01 -6.79
N PHE A 167 16.68 12.02 -6.83
CA PHE A 167 15.78 11.80 -7.96
C PHE A 167 14.44 12.56 -7.84
N LEU A 168 14.12 13.14 -6.68
CA LEU A 168 12.87 13.88 -6.49
C LEU A 168 12.90 15.20 -7.27
N PRO A 169 11.82 15.58 -7.94
CA PRO A 169 11.71 16.84 -8.69
C PRO A 169 11.35 18.00 -7.74
N LEU A 170 12.31 18.39 -6.91
CA LEU A 170 12.18 19.49 -5.93
C LEU A 170 12.64 20.82 -6.54
#